data_e642f88f42266f7ea745952f29a40d9f
#
_entry.id   e642f88f42266f7ea745952f29a40d9f
#
_cell.length_a   1.000
_cell.length_b   1.000
_cell.length_c   1.000
_cell.angle_alpha   90.00
_cell.angle_beta   90.00
_cell.angle_gamma   90.00
#
_symmetry.space_group_name_H-M   'P 1'
#
loop_
_entity.id
_entity.type
_entity.pdbx_description
1 polymer ?
#
loop_
_entity_poly.entity_id
_entity_poly.type
_entity_poly.pdbx_seq_one_letter_code
_entity_poly.pdbx_strand_id
1 'polypeptide(L)'
;HQGYVLIQTDNYNIETSVTGLVIILILGVVVLLAVEWLLRRIFRTGVHTRGWFVGRKRRRARKQTEQALLKLAEGDYQQVEKLMSKNADHAEQPVVNYLLAAEAAQQRGDEARANQHLERASELSTKDPIPVEITRVRLQLARNENHAARHGVDRLLEVTPRHPEVLRLAEQAYIRTGAWGSLLDIIPSMAKADVGDDEHRDELQRLAWIGLMDQARADLGSDG
;
A
#
# COMPACT_ATOMS: atom_id res chain seq x y z
N HIS A 1 -70.17 -28.19 29.79
CA HIS A 1 -69.28 -27.42 30.63
C HIS A 1 -68.43 -26.50 29.75
N GLN A 2 -68.79 -25.20 29.76
CA GLN A 2 -67.99 -24.18 29.11
C GLN A 2 -67.03 -23.59 30.15
N GLY A 3 -65.75 -23.83 29.99
CA GLY A 3 -64.72 -23.28 30.88
C GLY A 3 -64.42 -21.83 30.47
N TYR A 4 -64.41 -20.94 31.45
CA TYR A 4 -64.01 -19.55 31.28
C TYR A 4 -62.61 -19.32 31.93
N VAL A 5 -61.80 -18.53 31.30
CA VAL A 5 -60.55 -17.99 31.91
C VAL A 5 -60.73 -16.49 32.09
N LEU A 6 -60.67 -16.05 33.35
CA LEU A 6 -60.84 -14.66 33.72
C LEU A 6 -59.47 -14.06 34.01
N ILE A 7 -58.99 -13.15 33.17
CA ILE A 7 -57.77 -12.40 33.39
C ILE A 7 -58.21 -10.99 33.82
N GLN A 8 -57.97 -10.64 35.07
CA GLN A 8 -58.31 -9.35 35.65
C GLN A 8 -57.07 -8.47 35.66
N THR A 9 -57.10 -7.40 34.87
CA THR A 9 -56.14 -6.30 34.90
C THR A 9 -56.90 -5.04 35.22
N ASP A 10 -56.34 -4.15 36.04
CA ASP A 10 -56.97 -3.02 36.77
C ASP A 10 -57.91 -2.07 35.96
N ASN A 11 -58.03 -2.21 34.63
CA ASN A 11 -58.89 -1.35 33.86
C ASN A 11 -59.71 -1.99 32.70
N TYR A 12 -59.61 -3.32 32.46
CA TYR A 12 -60.39 -4.01 31.44
C TYR A 12 -60.70 -5.46 31.85
N ASN A 13 -61.98 -5.80 31.89
CA ASN A 13 -62.45 -7.21 32.01
C ASN A 13 -62.53 -7.84 30.63
N ILE A 14 -61.65 -8.74 30.34
CA ILE A 14 -61.72 -9.54 29.11
C ILE A 14 -62.22 -10.93 29.47
N GLU A 15 -63.50 -11.16 29.21
CA GLU A 15 -64.12 -12.50 29.28
C GLU A 15 -63.85 -13.22 27.97
N THR A 16 -62.89 -14.15 27.97
CA THR A 16 -62.58 -14.93 26.77
C THR A 16 -62.90 -16.42 27.03
N SER A 17 -63.64 -17.02 26.13
CA SER A 17 -63.81 -18.49 26.14
C SER A 17 -62.47 -19.18 25.94
N VAL A 18 -62.26 -20.36 26.54
CA VAL A 18 -61.01 -21.14 26.38
C VAL A 18 -60.62 -21.29 24.91
N THR A 19 -61.58 -21.40 24.03
CA THR A 19 -61.40 -21.45 22.57
C THR A 19 -60.80 -20.15 22.04
N GLY A 20 -61.22 -18.97 22.52
CA GLY A 20 -60.66 -17.70 22.13
C GLY A 20 -59.21 -17.50 22.58
N LEU A 21 -58.87 -17.96 23.79
CA LEU A 21 -57.53 -17.91 24.30
C LEU A 21 -56.58 -18.81 23.49
N VAL A 22 -57.01 -19.99 23.11
CA VAL A 22 -56.25 -20.88 22.23
C VAL A 22 -55.98 -20.27 20.86
N ILE A 23 -56.97 -19.60 20.26
CA ILE A 23 -56.84 -18.93 18.96
C ILE A 23 -55.84 -17.78 19.05
N ILE A 24 -55.90 -16.97 20.13
CA ILE A 24 -54.95 -15.87 20.34
C ILE A 24 -53.52 -16.39 20.51
N LEU A 25 -53.35 -17.50 21.22
CA LEU A 25 -52.05 -18.13 21.44
C LEU A 25 -51.48 -18.70 20.14
N ILE A 26 -52.30 -19.33 19.29
CA ILE A 26 -51.86 -19.83 17.97
C ILE A 26 -51.47 -18.67 17.07
N LEU A 27 -52.28 -17.58 17.02
CA LEU A 27 -51.94 -16.38 16.26
C LEU A 27 -50.61 -15.75 16.74
N GLY A 28 -50.38 -15.67 18.05
CA GLY A 28 -49.15 -15.19 18.63
C GLY A 28 -47.93 -16.01 18.17
N VAL A 29 -48.04 -17.34 18.20
CA VAL A 29 -47.00 -18.25 17.71
C VAL A 29 -46.75 -18.07 16.21
N VAL A 30 -47.78 -17.96 15.40
CA VAL A 30 -47.65 -17.73 13.93
C VAL A 30 -46.96 -16.41 13.65
N VAL A 31 -47.30 -15.34 14.36
CA VAL A 31 -46.63 -14.03 14.24
C VAL A 31 -45.17 -14.11 14.63
N LEU A 32 -44.85 -14.78 15.74
CA LEU A 32 -43.45 -15.00 16.19
C LEU A 32 -42.63 -15.75 15.14
N LEU A 33 -43.19 -16.83 14.57
CA LEU A 33 -42.53 -17.59 13.51
C LEU A 33 -42.36 -16.77 12.24
N ALA A 34 -43.33 -15.94 11.89
CA ALA A 34 -43.24 -15.05 10.74
C ALA A 34 -42.17 -13.98 10.94
N VAL A 35 -42.05 -13.39 12.13
CA VAL A 35 -41.03 -12.42 12.48
C VAL A 35 -39.65 -13.08 12.48
N GLU A 36 -39.51 -14.28 13.09
CA GLU A 36 -38.27 -15.04 13.06
C GLU A 36 -37.83 -15.38 11.64
N TRP A 37 -38.78 -15.83 10.79
CA TRP A 37 -38.51 -16.11 9.38
C TRP A 37 -38.06 -14.85 8.62
N LEU A 38 -38.70 -13.70 8.87
CA LEU A 38 -38.39 -12.42 8.25
C LEU A 38 -37.02 -11.94 8.69
N LEU A 39 -36.69 -12.02 10.01
CA LEU A 39 -35.39 -11.69 10.53
C LEU A 39 -34.29 -12.59 9.94
N ARG A 40 -34.51 -13.91 9.91
CA ARG A 40 -33.58 -14.85 9.28
C ARG A 40 -33.39 -14.55 7.79
N ARG A 41 -34.44 -14.13 7.09
CA ARG A 41 -34.36 -13.74 5.68
C ARG A 41 -33.55 -12.44 5.50
N ILE A 42 -33.74 -11.44 6.35
CA ILE A 42 -33.02 -10.16 6.31
C ILE A 42 -31.53 -10.38 6.67
N PHE A 43 -31.25 -11.15 7.71
CA PHE A 43 -29.87 -11.47 8.09
C PHE A 43 -29.16 -12.34 7.05
N ARG A 44 -29.86 -13.24 6.41
CA ARG A 44 -29.31 -14.09 5.35
C ARG A 44 -29.00 -13.31 4.07
N THR A 45 -29.79 -12.30 3.73
CA THR A 45 -29.52 -11.38 2.61
C THR A 45 -28.47 -10.33 2.95
N GLY A 46 -28.38 -9.88 4.19
CA GLY A 46 -27.39 -8.88 4.62
C GLY A 46 -25.93 -9.36 4.55
N VAL A 47 -25.66 -10.65 4.78
CA VAL A 47 -24.32 -11.24 4.66
C VAL A 47 -23.89 -11.38 3.19
N HIS A 48 -24.83 -11.68 2.28
CA HIS A 48 -24.51 -11.81 0.84
C HIS A 48 -24.26 -10.46 0.15
N THR A 49 -24.93 -9.40 0.60
CA THR A 49 -24.74 -8.06 0.02
C THR A 49 -23.41 -7.44 0.40
N ARG A 50 -22.89 -7.67 1.61
CA ARG A 50 -21.53 -7.21 1.99
C ARG A 50 -20.44 -7.85 1.13
N GLY A 51 -20.50 -9.16 0.89
CA GLY A 51 -19.56 -9.87 0.01
C GLY A 51 -19.64 -9.41 -1.45
N TRP A 52 -20.83 -9.10 -1.95
CA TRP A 52 -21.04 -8.65 -3.32
C TRP A 52 -20.47 -7.24 -3.57
N PHE A 53 -20.63 -6.29 -2.63
CA PHE A 53 -20.07 -4.96 -2.72
C PHE A 53 -18.52 -4.97 -2.62
N VAL A 54 -17.94 -5.79 -1.75
CA VAL A 54 -16.49 -5.97 -1.64
C VAL A 54 -15.92 -6.59 -2.91
N GLY A 55 -16.57 -7.63 -3.45
CA GLY A 55 -16.15 -8.26 -4.71
C GLY A 55 -16.21 -7.30 -5.91
N ARG A 56 -17.21 -6.42 -5.95
CA ARG A 56 -17.36 -5.41 -6.99
C ARG A 56 -16.27 -4.34 -6.92
N LYS A 57 -15.90 -3.90 -5.71
CA LYS A 57 -14.79 -2.96 -5.50
C LYS A 57 -13.45 -3.56 -5.90
N ARG A 58 -13.19 -4.83 -5.54
CA ARG A 58 -11.97 -5.54 -5.96
C ARG A 58 -11.86 -5.71 -7.47
N ARG A 59 -12.94 -6.08 -8.15
CA ARG A 59 -12.97 -6.18 -9.63
C ARG A 59 -12.72 -4.83 -10.30
N ARG A 60 -13.24 -3.74 -9.76
CA ARG A 60 -12.98 -2.38 -10.26
C ARG A 60 -11.52 -1.99 -10.06
N ALA A 61 -10.96 -2.24 -8.87
CA ALA A 61 -9.56 -1.96 -8.58
C ALA A 61 -8.61 -2.73 -9.53
N ARG A 62 -8.89 -4.01 -9.80
CA ARG A 62 -8.11 -4.82 -10.74
C ARG A 62 -8.15 -4.26 -12.16
N LYS A 63 -9.34 -3.92 -12.67
CA LYS A 63 -9.48 -3.30 -13.99
C LYS A 63 -8.75 -1.95 -14.07
N GLN A 64 -8.77 -1.17 -13.00
CA GLN A 64 -8.04 0.09 -12.92
C GLN A 64 -6.53 -0.12 -12.95
N THR A 65 -6.01 -1.15 -12.29
CA THR A 65 -4.60 -1.51 -12.35
C THR A 65 -4.18 -1.92 -13.76
N GLU A 66 -4.98 -2.76 -14.43
CA GLU A 66 -4.72 -3.16 -15.82
C GLU A 66 -4.73 -1.94 -16.77
N GLN A 67 -5.69 -1.03 -16.63
CA GLN A 67 -5.74 0.20 -17.41
C GLN A 67 -4.57 1.13 -17.12
N ALA A 68 -4.14 1.23 -15.86
CA ALA A 68 -3.01 2.06 -15.48
C ALA A 68 -1.69 1.56 -16.08
N LEU A 69 -1.49 0.24 -16.17
CA LEU A 69 -0.31 -0.34 -16.83
C LEU A 69 -0.28 0.00 -18.32
N LEU A 70 -1.42 0.00 -19.00
CA LEU A 70 -1.51 0.43 -20.39
C LEU A 70 -1.18 1.92 -20.53
N LYS A 71 -1.71 2.77 -19.66
CA LYS A 71 -1.43 4.21 -19.64
C LYS A 71 0.03 4.52 -19.30
N LEU A 72 0.65 3.69 -18.44
CA LEU A 72 2.08 3.79 -18.17
C LEU A 72 2.91 3.56 -19.44
N ALA A 73 2.56 2.55 -20.23
CA ALA A 73 3.21 2.28 -21.51
C ALA A 73 3.02 3.42 -22.53
N GLU A 74 1.90 4.16 -22.45
CA GLU A 74 1.62 5.34 -23.26
C GLU A 74 2.33 6.62 -22.75
N GLY A 75 2.92 6.58 -21.53
CA GLY A 75 3.50 7.75 -20.88
C GLY A 75 2.48 8.74 -20.30
N ASP A 76 1.21 8.33 -20.19
CA ASP A 76 0.15 9.15 -19.61
C ASP A 76 0.15 9.04 -18.08
N TYR A 77 1.14 9.66 -17.45
CA TYR A 77 1.35 9.63 -16.00
C TYR A 77 0.20 10.23 -15.20
N GLN A 78 -0.55 11.17 -15.76
CA GLN A 78 -1.72 11.74 -15.10
C GLN A 78 -2.81 10.69 -14.90
N GLN A 79 -3.09 9.89 -15.92
CA GLN A 79 -4.05 8.82 -15.84
C GLN A 79 -3.54 7.66 -14.96
N VAL A 80 -2.24 7.35 -15.03
CA VAL A 80 -1.61 6.35 -14.14
C VAL A 80 -1.81 6.73 -12.69
N GLU A 81 -1.47 7.95 -12.29
CA GLU A 81 -1.66 8.44 -10.92
C GLU A 81 -3.12 8.34 -10.49
N LYS A 82 -4.04 8.84 -11.32
CA LYS A 82 -5.48 8.83 -11.02
C LYS A 82 -6.03 7.42 -10.86
N LEU A 83 -5.66 6.51 -11.75
CA LEU A 83 -6.14 5.12 -11.72
C LEU A 83 -5.55 4.34 -10.55
N MET A 84 -4.26 4.55 -10.24
CA MET A 84 -3.58 3.86 -9.16
C MET A 84 -4.03 4.34 -7.78
N SER A 85 -4.25 5.65 -7.58
CA SER A 85 -4.71 6.19 -6.31
C SER A 85 -6.20 5.95 -6.05
N LYS A 86 -7.01 5.89 -7.12
CA LYS A 86 -8.45 5.67 -6.98
C LYS A 86 -8.75 4.25 -6.50
N ASN A 87 -9.40 4.13 -5.35
CA ASN A 87 -9.71 2.85 -4.71
C ASN A 87 -8.47 2.01 -4.33
N ALA A 88 -7.31 2.61 -4.18
CA ALA A 88 -6.07 1.92 -3.82
C ALA A 88 -6.21 1.12 -2.51
N ASP A 89 -6.91 1.66 -1.50
CA ASP A 89 -7.18 0.99 -0.22
C ASP A 89 -7.96 -0.33 -0.38
N HIS A 90 -8.64 -0.53 -1.50
CA HIS A 90 -9.41 -1.73 -1.81
C HIS A 90 -8.72 -2.64 -2.82
N ALA A 91 -7.54 -2.28 -3.30
CA ALA A 91 -6.74 -3.09 -4.21
C ALA A 91 -6.19 -4.34 -3.51
N GLU A 92 -5.76 -5.32 -4.30
CA GLU A 92 -5.10 -6.52 -3.76
C GLU A 92 -3.75 -6.16 -3.09
N GLN A 93 -3.07 -5.18 -3.65
CA GLN A 93 -1.78 -4.67 -3.16
C GLN A 93 -1.81 -3.15 -3.06
N PRO A 94 -2.40 -2.59 -2.01
CA PRO A 94 -2.55 -1.14 -1.85
C PRO A 94 -1.22 -0.39 -1.87
N VAL A 95 -0.18 -0.95 -1.25
CA VAL A 95 1.17 -0.36 -1.21
C VAL A 95 1.72 -0.17 -2.62
N VAL A 96 1.64 -1.18 -3.47
CA VAL A 96 2.12 -1.11 -4.87
C VAL A 96 1.39 -0.02 -5.64
N ASN A 97 0.09 0.07 -5.48
CA ASN A 97 -0.72 1.09 -6.15
C ASN A 97 -0.29 2.51 -5.75
N TYR A 98 -0.08 2.76 -4.46
CA TYR A 98 0.40 4.06 -4.00
C TYR A 98 1.83 4.37 -4.42
N LEU A 99 2.73 3.37 -4.47
CA LEU A 99 4.10 3.57 -4.97
C LEU A 99 4.10 3.95 -6.46
N LEU A 100 3.31 3.28 -7.28
CA LEU A 100 3.16 3.63 -8.70
C LEU A 100 2.51 5.01 -8.89
N ALA A 101 1.54 5.37 -8.06
CA ALA A 101 0.96 6.70 -8.06
C ALA A 101 1.99 7.77 -7.68
N ALA A 102 2.86 7.50 -6.71
CA ALA A 102 3.94 8.39 -6.31
C ALA A 102 4.95 8.61 -7.45
N GLU A 103 5.38 7.55 -8.12
CA GLU A 103 6.29 7.65 -9.27
C GLU A 103 5.65 8.41 -10.44
N ALA A 104 4.37 8.15 -10.73
CA ALA A 104 3.65 8.87 -11.78
C ALA A 104 3.50 10.36 -11.46
N ALA A 105 3.19 10.73 -10.23
CA ALA A 105 3.14 12.12 -9.79
C ALA A 105 4.51 12.79 -9.92
N GLN A 106 5.60 12.11 -9.57
CA GLN A 106 6.96 12.60 -9.76
C GLN A 106 7.30 12.85 -11.22
N GLN A 107 6.92 11.95 -12.12
CA GLN A 107 7.14 12.13 -13.56
C GLN A 107 6.41 13.35 -14.13
N ARG A 108 5.32 13.76 -13.50
CA ARG A 108 4.59 14.99 -13.83
C ARG A 108 5.18 16.26 -13.19
N GLY A 109 6.17 16.11 -12.32
CA GLY A 109 6.74 17.21 -11.54
C GLY A 109 5.89 17.62 -10.33
N ASP A 110 4.90 16.83 -9.93
CA ASP A 110 4.06 17.10 -8.74
C ASP A 110 4.63 16.39 -7.52
N GLU A 111 5.67 16.99 -6.95
CA GLU A 111 6.39 16.45 -5.80
C GLU A 111 5.51 16.34 -4.55
N ALA A 112 4.58 17.28 -4.37
CA ALA A 112 3.68 17.28 -3.21
C ALA A 112 2.77 16.04 -3.23
N ARG A 113 2.18 15.75 -4.38
CA ARG A 113 1.35 14.55 -4.55
C ARG A 113 2.18 13.27 -4.48
N ALA A 114 3.38 13.26 -5.06
CA ALA A 114 4.28 12.12 -4.94
C ALA A 114 4.58 11.79 -3.48
N ASN A 115 4.89 12.80 -2.66
CA ASN A 115 5.10 12.61 -1.22
C ASN A 115 3.84 12.12 -0.50
N GLN A 116 2.67 12.66 -0.82
CA GLN A 116 1.41 12.23 -0.23
C GLN A 116 1.13 10.74 -0.49
N HIS A 117 1.33 10.28 -1.73
CA HIS A 117 1.17 8.88 -2.08
C HIS A 117 2.21 7.99 -1.39
N LEU A 118 3.45 8.46 -1.29
CA LEU A 118 4.53 7.75 -0.62
C LEU A 118 4.27 7.59 0.89
N GLU A 119 3.79 8.63 1.56
CA GLU A 119 3.39 8.54 2.98
C GLU A 119 2.23 7.56 3.18
N ARG A 120 1.25 7.57 2.28
CA ARG A 120 0.16 6.60 2.34
C ARG A 120 0.65 5.17 2.16
N ALA A 121 1.58 4.93 1.24
CA ALA A 121 2.23 3.64 1.08
C ALA A 121 3.00 3.22 2.35
N SER A 122 3.70 4.15 2.99
CA SER A 122 4.44 3.92 4.23
C SER A 122 3.53 3.50 5.39
N GLU A 123 2.38 4.18 5.57
CA GLU A 123 1.38 3.83 6.59
C GLU A 123 0.86 2.39 6.44
N LEU A 124 0.73 1.91 5.20
CA LEU A 124 0.21 0.59 4.88
C LEU A 124 1.29 -0.51 4.88
N SER A 125 2.57 -0.14 4.81
CA SER A 125 3.71 -1.05 4.65
C SER A 125 4.38 -1.39 5.98
N THR A 126 3.61 -1.83 6.96
CA THR A 126 4.11 -2.13 8.32
C THR A 126 5.00 -3.38 8.40
N LYS A 127 4.81 -4.33 7.47
CA LYS A 127 5.52 -5.62 7.47
C LYS A 127 6.80 -5.61 6.64
N ASP A 128 6.81 -4.88 5.54
CA ASP A 128 7.94 -4.79 4.62
C ASP A 128 8.11 -3.35 4.13
N PRO A 129 8.93 -2.54 4.80
CA PRO A 129 9.15 -1.15 4.43
C PRO A 129 10.12 -0.99 3.24
N ILE A 130 10.84 -2.05 2.84
CA ILE A 130 11.90 -1.97 1.84
C ILE A 130 11.42 -1.38 0.51
N PRO A 131 10.32 -1.82 -0.12
CA PRO A 131 9.84 -1.24 -1.38
C PRO A 131 9.52 0.26 -1.28
N VAL A 132 8.99 0.70 -0.15
CA VAL A 132 8.69 2.11 0.11
C VAL A 132 9.97 2.93 0.20
N GLU A 133 10.97 2.46 0.94
CA GLU A 133 12.25 3.15 1.09
C GLU A 133 13.04 3.17 -0.22
N ILE A 134 13.02 2.11 -1.01
CA ILE A 134 13.61 2.09 -2.36
C ILE A 134 12.96 3.16 -3.24
N THR A 135 11.63 3.25 -3.25
CA THR A 135 10.90 4.24 -4.01
C THR A 135 11.22 5.65 -3.52
N ARG A 136 11.31 5.87 -2.20
CA ARG A 136 11.72 7.15 -1.60
C ARG A 136 13.07 7.61 -2.10
N VAL A 137 14.06 6.75 -2.08
CA VAL A 137 15.42 7.05 -2.57
C VAL A 137 15.40 7.36 -4.07
N ARG A 138 14.64 6.60 -4.86
CA ARG A 138 14.51 6.84 -6.30
C ARG A 138 13.92 8.22 -6.58
N LEU A 139 12.89 8.64 -5.85
CA LEU A 139 12.32 9.98 -5.97
C LEU A 139 13.31 11.07 -5.54
N GLN A 140 14.05 10.86 -4.46
CA GLN A 140 15.07 11.80 -3.99
C GLN A 140 16.18 11.99 -5.04
N LEU A 141 16.66 10.91 -5.66
CA LEU A 141 17.62 11.01 -6.76
C LEU A 141 17.07 11.75 -7.97
N ALA A 142 15.80 11.53 -8.32
CA ALA A 142 15.13 12.25 -9.41
C ALA A 142 15.03 13.76 -9.16
N ARG A 143 14.96 14.16 -7.88
CA ARG A 143 14.91 15.57 -7.43
C ARG A 143 16.28 16.19 -7.18
N ASN A 144 17.37 15.44 -7.41
CA ASN A 144 18.74 15.82 -7.04
C ASN A 144 18.94 16.05 -5.52
N GLU A 145 18.11 15.45 -4.69
CA GLU A 145 18.27 15.39 -3.22
C GLU A 145 19.31 14.33 -2.85
N ASN A 146 20.54 14.51 -3.37
CA ASN A 146 21.56 13.46 -3.38
C ASN A 146 22.02 13.03 -2.00
N HIS A 147 22.14 13.96 -1.04
CA HIS A 147 22.53 13.63 0.34
C HIS A 147 21.45 12.84 1.08
N ALA A 148 20.18 13.21 0.91
CA ALA A 148 19.07 12.45 1.46
C ALA A 148 19.00 11.03 0.88
N ALA A 149 19.19 10.91 -0.44
CA ALA A 149 19.25 9.62 -1.13
C ALA A 149 20.42 8.76 -0.62
N ARG A 150 21.61 9.35 -0.39
CA ARG A 150 22.75 8.66 0.21
C ARG A 150 22.41 8.08 1.58
N HIS A 151 21.82 8.88 2.47
CA HIS A 151 21.40 8.38 3.78
C HIS A 151 20.36 7.25 3.68
N GLY A 152 19.47 7.33 2.69
CA GLY A 152 18.49 6.27 2.42
C GLY A 152 19.14 4.97 1.97
N VAL A 153 20.10 5.01 1.04
CA VAL A 153 20.81 3.80 0.59
C VAL A 153 21.69 3.21 1.68
N ASP A 154 22.34 4.04 2.49
CA ASP A 154 23.16 3.56 3.63
C ASP A 154 22.30 2.69 4.57
N ARG A 155 21.11 3.15 4.95
CA ARG A 155 20.18 2.38 5.77
C ARG A 155 19.65 1.11 5.06
N LEU A 156 19.35 1.21 3.77
CA LEU A 156 18.90 0.05 2.99
C LEU A 156 19.97 -1.03 2.89
N LEU A 157 21.23 -0.66 2.72
CA LEU A 157 22.36 -1.59 2.65
C LEU A 157 22.63 -2.32 3.97
N GLU A 158 22.31 -1.71 5.13
CA GLU A 158 22.39 -2.39 6.43
C GLU A 158 21.41 -3.57 6.51
N VAL A 159 20.23 -3.45 5.90
CA VAL A 159 19.16 -4.46 5.93
C VAL A 159 19.26 -5.42 4.74
N THR A 160 19.58 -4.90 3.55
CA THR A 160 19.60 -5.67 2.30
C THR A 160 20.88 -5.39 1.49
N PRO A 161 22.05 -5.88 1.95
CA PRO A 161 23.35 -5.49 1.37
C PRO A 161 23.60 -6.04 -0.05
N ARG A 162 22.74 -6.95 -0.53
CA ARG A 162 22.87 -7.58 -1.86
C ARG A 162 21.65 -7.37 -2.75
N HIS A 163 20.77 -6.46 -2.38
CA HIS A 163 19.58 -6.18 -3.22
C HIS A 163 20.00 -5.43 -4.48
N PRO A 164 19.76 -5.96 -5.71
CA PRO A 164 20.28 -5.37 -6.93
C PRO A 164 19.87 -3.91 -7.14
N GLU A 165 18.63 -3.56 -6.89
CA GLU A 165 18.13 -2.20 -7.05
C GLU A 165 18.74 -1.23 -6.02
N VAL A 166 18.91 -1.67 -4.78
CA VAL A 166 19.58 -0.87 -3.73
C VAL A 166 21.02 -0.58 -4.13
N LEU A 167 21.73 -1.56 -4.68
CA LEU A 167 23.11 -1.38 -5.16
C LEU A 167 23.18 -0.39 -6.34
N ARG A 168 22.24 -0.44 -7.28
CA ARG A 168 22.17 0.55 -8.37
C ARG A 168 21.92 1.96 -7.87
N LEU A 169 21.00 2.11 -6.91
CA LEU A 169 20.72 3.41 -6.30
C LEU A 169 21.90 3.92 -5.48
N ALA A 170 22.59 3.03 -4.77
CA ALA A 170 23.80 3.35 -4.01
C ALA A 170 24.93 3.84 -4.94
N GLU A 171 25.17 3.17 -6.05
CA GLU A 171 26.11 3.62 -7.09
C GLU A 171 25.83 5.08 -7.48
N GLN A 172 24.59 5.39 -7.85
CA GLN A 172 24.20 6.73 -8.25
C GLN A 172 24.38 7.75 -7.13
N ALA A 173 23.90 7.43 -5.92
CA ALA A 173 23.99 8.34 -4.77
C ALA A 173 25.44 8.61 -4.36
N TYR A 174 26.31 7.60 -4.36
CA TYR A 174 27.71 7.75 -3.98
C TYR A 174 28.51 8.54 -5.01
N ILE A 175 28.30 8.31 -6.30
CA ILE A 175 28.93 9.10 -7.36
C ILE A 175 28.51 10.57 -7.25
N ARG A 176 27.21 10.86 -7.10
CA ARG A 176 26.69 12.23 -7.03
C ARG A 176 27.12 12.98 -5.76
N THR A 177 27.42 12.28 -4.69
CA THR A 177 27.86 12.88 -3.41
C THR A 177 29.35 12.80 -3.20
N GLY A 178 30.12 12.23 -4.14
CA GLY A 178 31.55 12.04 -3.99
C GLY A 178 31.94 11.08 -2.84
N ALA A 179 31.06 10.14 -2.51
CA ALA A 179 31.31 9.15 -1.46
C ALA A 179 32.11 7.96 -2.02
N TRP A 180 33.33 8.23 -2.45
CA TRP A 180 34.17 7.30 -3.22
C TRP A 180 34.53 6.04 -2.44
N GLY A 181 34.83 6.19 -1.13
CA GLY A 181 35.08 5.04 -0.25
C GLY A 181 33.89 4.11 -0.17
N SER A 182 32.70 4.66 0.05
CA SER A 182 31.45 3.88 0.06
C SER A 182 31.16 3.21 -1.29
N LEU A 183 31.50 3.86 -2.40
CA LEU A 183 31.39 3.27 -3.73
C LEU A 183 32.28 2.03 -3.88
N LEU A 184 33.54 2.11 -3.42
CA LEU A 184 34.43 0.95 -3.40
C LEU A 184 33.90 -0.20 -2.57
N ASP A 185 33.30 0.10 -1.42
CA ASP A 185 32.77 -0.89 -0.48
C ASP A 185 31.62 -1.73 -1.06
N ILE A 186 30.82 -1.19 -1.99
CA ILE A 186 29.70 -1.91 -2.60
C ILE A 186 30.08 -2.75 -3.83
N ILE A 187 31.24 -2.52 -4.45
CA ILE A 187 31.64 -3.22 -5.68
C ILE A 187 31.66 -4.74 -5.51
N PRO A 188 32.20 -5.34 -4.43
CA PRO A 188 32.14 -6.77 -4.22
C PRO A 188 30.70 -7.32 -4.11
N SER A 189 29.80 -6.56 -3.51
CA SER A 189 28.38 -6.91 -3.41
C SER A 189 27.68 -6.83 -4.77
N MET A 190 28.04 -5.84 -5.59
CA MET A 190 27.54 -5.72 -6.98
C MET A 190 27.93 -6.95 -7.80
N ALA A 191 29.16 -7.43 -7.70
CA ALA A 191 29.62 -8.64 -8.36
C ALA A 191 28.82 -9.88 -7.93
N LYS A 192 28.54 -10.03 -6.64
CA LYS A 192 27.77 -11.14 -6.08
C LYS A 192 26.28 -11.09 -6.44
N ALA A 193 25.74 -9.90 -6.66
CA ALA A 193 24.35 -9.65 -7.02
C ALA A 193 24.13 -9.55 -8.54
N ASP A 194 25.18 -9.74 -9.32
CA ASP A 194 25.18 -9.62 -10.79
C ASP A 194 24.67 -8.23 -11.27
N VAL A 195 25.14 -7.19 -10.59
CA VAL A 195 24.85 -5.79 -10.92
C VAL A 195 26.02 -5.21 -11.72
N GLY A 196 25.77 -4.83 -12.96
CA GLY A 196 26.78 -4.45 -13.93
C GLY A 196 27.66 -5.62 -14.37
N ASP A 197 28.36 -5.45 -15.47
CA ASP A 197 29.40 -6.39 -15.91
C ASP A 197 30.76 -6.10 -15.28
N ASP A 198 31.75 -6.91 -15.56
CA ASP A 198 33.10 -6.74 -15.01
C ASP A 198 33.73 -5.41 -15.47
N GLU A 199 33.51 -5.03 -16.73
CA GLU A 199 34.03 -3.77 -17.28
C GLU A 199 33.44 -2.55 -16.56
N HIS A 200 32.14 -2.55 -16.33
CA HIS A 200 31.46 -1.49 -15.57
C HIS A 200 32.01 -1.38 -14.13
N ARG A 201 32.18 -2.52 -13.45
CA ARG A 201 32.74 -2.52 -12.09
C ARG A 201 34.19 -2.03 -12.03
N ASP A 202 34.99 -2.38 -13.03
CA ASP A 202 36.37 -1.88 -13.15
C ASP A 202 36.40 -0.38 -13.42
N GLU A 203 35.49 0.15 -14.21
CA GLU A 203 35.34 1.59 -14.43
C GLU A 203 34.94 2.33 -13.14
N LEU A 204 33.98 1.80 -12.39
CA LEU A 204 33.57 2.35 -11.10
C LEU A 204 34.73 2.37 -10.11
N GLN A 205 35.52 1.30 -10.06
CA GLN A 205 36.68 1.24 -9.20
C GLN A 205 37.72 2.30 -9.58
N ARG A 206 38.02 2.48 -10.86
CA ARG A 206 38.93 3.54 -11.35
C ARG A 206 38.38 4.93 -11.00
N LEU A 207 37.11 5.19 -11.25
CA LEU A 207 36.47 6.44 -10.93
C LEU A 207 36.56 6.76 -9.43
N ALA A 208 36.33 5.78 -8.57
CA ALA A 208 36.41 5.96 -7.12
C ALA A 208 37.83 6.26 -6.64
N TRP A 209 38.85 5.60 -7.20
CA TRP A 209 40.22 5.89 -6.86
C TRP A 209 40.66 7.28 -7.33
N ILE A 210 40.27 7.72 -8.53
CA ILE A 210 40.55 9.08 -9.00
C ILE A 210 39.88 10.09 -8.07
N GLY A 211 38.60 9.89 -7.69
CA GLY A 211 37.89 10.77 -6.78
C GLY A 211 38.56 10.88 -5.40
N LEU A 212 39.04 9.76 -4.84
CA LEU A 212 39.77 9.74 -3.57
C LEU A 212 41.11 10.51 -3.67
N MET A 213 41.85 10.34 -4.77
CA MET A 213 43.09 11.07 -4.98
C MET A 213 42.87 12.58 -5.12
N ASP A 214 41.81 12.99 -5.80
CA ASP A 214 41.46 14.41 -5.96
C ASP A 214 41.02 15.02 -4.61
N GLN A 215 40.26 14.29 -3.81
CA GLN A 215 39.92 14.73 -2.45
C GLN A 215 41.20 14.90 -1.58
N ALA A 216 42.08 13.92 -1.60
CA ALA A 216 43.36 14.01 -0.84
C ALA A 216 44.25 15.19 -1.27
N ARG A 217 44.27 15.54 -2.57
CA ARG A 217 44.99 16.72 -3.07
C ARG A 217 44.35 18.02 -2.59
N ALA A 218 43.01 18.09 -2.60
CA ALA A 218 42.26 19.26 -2.14
C ALA A 218 42.51 19.52 -0.66
N ASP A 219 42.53 18.46 0.18
CA ASP A 219 42.82 18.55 1.62
C ASP A 219 44.25 19.05 1.89
N LEU A 220 45.23 18.52 1.16
CA LEU A 220 46.64 18.98 1.28
C LEU A 220 46.84 20.43 0.80
N GLY A 221 46.03 20.90 -0.16
CA GLY A 221 46.09 22.27 -0.65
C GLY A 221 45.39 23.30 0.25
N SER A 222 44.52 22.85 1.15
CA SER A 222 43.80 23.73 2.09
C SER A 222 44.58 24.01 3.38
N ASP A 223 45.57 23.17 3.71
CA ASP A 223 46.40 23.27 4.93
C ASP A 223 47.68 24.09 4.74
N GLY A 224 47.90 24.74 3.58
CA GLY A 224 49.03 25.61 3.23
C GLY A 224 48.61 27.04 2.97
#